data_4843cad233750eff0cd8835cfc51224d
#
_entry.id   4843cad233750eff0cd8835cfc51224d
#
_cell.length_a   1.000
_cell.length_b   1.000
_cell.length_c   1.000
_cell.angle_alpha   90.00
_cell.angle_beta   90.00
_cell.angle_gamma   90.00
#
_symmetry.space_group_name_H-M   'P 1'
#
loop_
_entity.id
_entity.type
_entity.pdbx_description
1 polymer ?
#
loop_
_entity_poly.entity_id
_entity_poly.type
_entity_poly.pdbx_seq_one_letter_code
_entity_poly.pdbx_strand_id
1 'polypeptide(L)'
;INVIPMEIGGGFGGKLPCYLEPLAALLSKQSGSPVKMHMPRAEVIEASGPTCGSLIKAKIGVDRTGKITAAKAELYFEAGAFPGSPVGGATACMLSPYDIKNLKLDGYDVVDNKPKTCAYRAPGAPIGSFAAETIIDELAEILGLDPIDFRIMNAAQKGTLRANGITNPVIGCIE
;
A
#
# COMPACT_ATOMS: atom_id res chain seq x y z
N ILE A 1 -24.49 -20.31 -18.39
CA ILE A 1 -23.91 -20.52 -17.03
C ILE A 1 -24.44 -19.39 -16.14
N ASN A 2 -24.99 -19.77 -15.00
CA ASN A 2 -25.43 -18.83 -13.98
C ASN A 2 -24.55 -19.02 -12.74
N VAL A 3 -23.85 -17.96 -12.31
CA VAL A 3 -22.99 -17.97 -11.12
C VAL A 3 -23.67 -17.16 -10.03
N ILE A 4 -23.95 -17.81 -8.92
CA ILE A 4 -24.63 -17.19 -7.77
C ILE A 4 -23.55 -16.89 -6.71
N PRO A 5 -23.25 -15.61 -6.44
CA PRO A 5 -22.32 -15.26 -5.38
C PRO A 5 -22.92 -15.59 -4.02
N MET A 6 -22.07 -16.10 -3.13
CA MET A 6 -22.43 -16.42 -1.75
C MET A 6 -21.71 -15.44 -0.79
N GLU A 7 -21.95 -15.61 0.50
CA GLU A 7 -21.29 -14.79 1.53
C GLU A 7 -19.77 -14.89 1.46
N ILE A 8 -19.10 -13.76 1.40
CA ILE A 8 -17.63 -13.66 1.30
C ILE A 8 -16.96 -13.71 2.68
N GLY A 9 -17.64 -13.24 3.72
CA GLY A 9 -17.12 -13.21 5.08
C GLY A 9 -15.96 -12.24 5.29
N GLY A 10 -15.90 -11.18 4.47
CA GLY A 10 -14.82 -10.19 4.45
C GLY A 10 -13.75 -10.53 3.42
N GLY A 11 -13.29 -9.54 2.67
CA GLY A 11 -12.26 -9.69 1.63
C GLY A 11 -11.10 -8.74 1.80
N PHE A 12 -11.36 -7.51 2.29
CA PHE A 12 -10.36 -6.45 2.53
C PHE A 12 -9.45 -6.17 1.33
N GLY A 13 -9.92 -6.48 0.12
CA GLY A 13 -9.18 -6.39 -1.13
C GLY A 13 -8.58 -7.71 -1.62
N GLY A 14 -8.31 -8.69 -0.76
CA GLY A 14 -7.70 -9.97 -1.12
C GLY A 14 -8.61 -10.90 -1.92
N LYS A 15 -9.92 -10.65 -1.94
CA LYS A 15 -10.91 -11.46 -2.67
C LYS A 15 -11.47 -10.73 -3.91
N LEU A 16 -10.70 -9.79 -4.49
CA LEU A 16 -11.05 -9.15 -5.76
C LEU A 16 -10.89 -10.07 -6.97
N PRO A 17 -9.82 -10.90 -7.07
CA PRO A 17 -9.71 -11.89 -8.14
C PRO A 17 -10.75 -13.01 -7.98
N CYS A 18 -11.12 -13.61 -9.13
CA CYS A 18 -11.94 -14.82 -9.13
C CYS A 18 -11.08 -16.02 -8.74
N TYR A 19 -11.48 -16.76 -7.73
CA TYR A 19 -10.78 -17.99 -7.28
C TYR A 19 -11.58 -19.25 -7.62
N LEU A 20 -12.79 -19.37 -7.10
CA LEU A 20 -13.62 -20.58 -7.22
C LEU A 20 -14.64 -20.51 -8.37
N GLU A 21 -15.04 -19.32 -8.78
CA GLU A 21 -16.12 -19.11 -9.72
C GLU A 21 -15.88 -19.77 -11.09
N PRO A 22 -14.69 -19.65 -11.72
CA PRO A 22 -14.40 -20.31 -12.99
C PRO A 22 -14.39 -21.83 -12.85
N LEU A 23 -13.88 -22.35 -11.73
CA LEU A 23 -13.80 -23.77 -11.47
C LEU A 23 -15.19 -24.38 -11.23
N ALA A 24 -16.02 -23.73 -10.42
CA ALA A 24 -17.40 -24.13 -10.18
C ALA A 24 -18.21 -24.13 -11.48
N ALA A 25 -18.03 -23.11 -12.32
CA ALA A 25 -18.69 -23.04 -13.63
C ALA A 25 -18.28 -24.19 -14.57
N LEU A 26 -16.97 -24.51 -14.63
CA LEU A 26 -16.46 -25.60 -15.44
C LEU A 26 -17.01 -26.95 -14.97
N LEU A 27 -16.96 -27.22 -13.66
CA LEU A 27 -17.46 -28.43 -13.07
C LEU A 27 -18.97 -28.60 -13.29
N SER A 28 -19.75 -27.54 -13.14
CA SER A 28 -21.19 -27.55 -13.43
C SER A 28 -21.46 -27.86 -14.89
N LYS A 29 -20.69 -27.30 -15.82
CA LYS A 29 -20.79 -27.60 -17.25
C LYS A 29 -20.49 -29.06 -17.55
N GLN A 30 -19.44 -29.61 -16.94
CA GLN A 30 -19.02 -31.01 -17.17
C GLN A 30 -19.97 -32.05 -16.56
N SER A 31 -20.48 -31.80 -15.36
CA SER A 31 -21.41 -32.66 -14.65
C SER A 31 -22.85 -32.55 -15.13
N GLY A 32 -23.21 -31.46 -15.81
CA GLY A 32 -24.61 -31.16 -16.15
C GLY A 32 -25.48 -30.87 -14.92
N SER A 33 -24.87 -30.55 -13.78
CA SER A 33 -25.54 -30.37 -12.50
C SER A 33 -25.06 -29.11 -11.78
N PRO A 34 -25.85 -28.53 -10.85
CA PRO A 34 -25.40 -27.42 -10.01
C PRO A 34 -24.18 -27.84 -9.17
N VAL A 35 -23.18 -26.99 -9.09
CA VAL A 35 -21.97 -27.19 -8.27
C VAL A 35 -21.84 -26.06 -7.26
N LYS A 36 -21.62 -26.40 -6.00
CA LYS A 36 -21.31 -25.47 -4.91
C LYS A 36 -19.87 -25.71 -4.46
N MET A 37 -19.09 -24.66 -4.38
CA MET A 37 -17.71 -24.69 -3.87
C MET A 37 -17.56 -23.74 -2.69
N HIS A 38 -16.73 -24.13 -1.74
CA HIS A 38 -16.47 -23.37 -0.53
C HIS A 38 -15.01 -23.61 -0.10
N MET A 39 -14.27 -22.52 0.14
CA MET A 39 -12.95 -22.56 0.77
C MET A 39 -13.08 -22.49 2.29
N PRO A 40 -12.63 -23.47 3.05
CA PRO A 40 -12.47 -23.33 4.49
C PRO A 40 -11.36 -22.30 4.80
N ARG A 41 -11.27 -21.86 6.04
CA ARG A 41 -10.37 -20.79 6.45
C ARG A 41 -8.90 -21.06 6.08
N ALA A 42 -8.43 -22.28 6.24
CA ALA A 42 -7.07 -22.65 5.89
C ALA A 42 -6.79 -22.42 4.39
N GLU A 43 -7.67 -22.93 3.52
CA GLU A 43 -7.53 -22.74 2.07
C GLU A 43 -7.60 -21.27 1.66
N VAL A 44 -8.43 -20.45 2.30
CA VAL A 44 -8.47 -18.99 2.05
C VAL A 44 -7.11 -18.36 2.34
N ILE A 45 -6.45 -18.75 3.42
CA ILE A 45 -5.13 -18.22 3.79
C ILE A 45 -4.05 -18.72 2.83
N GLU A 46 -4.11 -19.97 2.39
CA GLU A 46 -3.08 -20.58 1.55
C GLU A 46 -3.23 -20.26 0.06
N ALA A 47 -4.47 -20.17 -0.43
CA ALA A 47 -4.75 -20.09 -1.86
C ALA A 47 -5.24 -18.71 -2.35
N SER A 48 -5.63 -17.79 -1.47
CA SER A 48 -5.88 -16.42 -1.87
C SER A 48 -4.57 -15.60 -1.81
N GLY A 49 -4.46 -14.57 -2.66
CA GLY A 49 -3.22 -13.80 -2.77
C GLY A 49 -2.84 -13.13 -1.45
N PRO A 50 -1.56 -13.25 -1.03
CA PRO A 50 -1.03 -12.58 0.15
C PRO A 50 -0.87 -11.07 -0.06
N THR A 51 -0.76 -10.32 1.02
CA THR A 51 -0.20 -8.97 0.93
C THR A 51 1.27 -9.05 0.53
N CYS A 52 1.79 -7.98 -0.10
CA CYS A 52 3.17 -7.97 -0.59
C CYS A 52 4.20 -7.87 0.54
N GLY A 53 5.32 -8.58 0.40
CA GLY A 53 6.54 -8.26 1.11
C GLY A 53 7.15 -6.96 0.55
N SER A 54 7.96 -6.26 1.33
CA SER A 54 8.56 -5.01 0.90
C SER A 54 9.93 -4.75 1.52
N LEU A 55 10.78 -4.02 0.80
CA LEU A 55 12.01 -3.42 1.28
C LEU A 55 11.97 -1.94 0.92
N ILE A 56 12.08 -1.07 1.93
CA ILE A 56 12.08 0.37 1.71
C ILE A 56 13.39 0.95 2.25
N LYS A 57 14.11 1.65 1.38
CA LYS A 57 15.32 2.41 1.73
C LYS A 57 14.97 3.89 1.64
N ALA A 58 14.95 4.60 2.76
CA ALA A 58 14.59 6.00 2.78
C ALA A 58 15.65 6.86 3.47
N LYS A 59 15.71 8.13 3.06
CA LYS A 59 16.54 9.15 3.67
C LYS A 59 15.74 10.44 3.71
N ILE A 60 15.70 11.11 4.85
CA ILE A 60 15.08 12.41 5.06
C ILE A 60 16.11 13.35 5.64
N GLY A 61 16.28 14.52 5.04
CA GLY A 61 17.15 15.59 5.51
C GLY A 61 16.32 16.69 6.17
N VAL A 62 16.78 17.13 7.35
CA VAL A 62 16.19 18.22 8.11
C VAL A 62 17.26 19.28 8.41
N ASP A 63 16.85 20.51 8.54
CA ASP A 63 17.73 21.55 9.07
C ASP A 63 17.71 21.60 10.60
N ARG A 64 18.52 22.48 11.19
CA ARG A 64 18.65 22.60 12.66
C ARG A 64 17.37 23.10 13.35
N THR A 65 16.43 23.65 12.60
CA THR A 65 15.13 24.12 13.13
C THR A 65 14.08 23.02 13.13
N GLY A 66 14.36 21.85 12.51
CA GLY A 66 13.42 20.76 12.34
C GLY A 66 12.65 20.80 11.02
N LYS A 67 12.95 21.74 10.11
CA LYS A 67 12.27 21.80 8.80
C LYS A 67 12.85 20.74 7.86
N ILE A 68 11.97 19.93 7.27
CA ILE A 68 12.36 18.93 6.26
C ILE A 68 12.74 19.65 4.97
N THR A 69 13.97 19.42 4.50
CA THR A 69 14.55 20.09 3.32
C THR A 69 14.52 19.21 2.08
N ALA A 70 14.69 17.91 2.26
CA ALA A 70 14.67 16.92 1.17
C ALA A 70 14.34 15.54 1.69
N ALA A 71 13.77 14.70 0.82
CA ALA A 71 13.61 13.28 1.08
C ALA A 71 13.77 12.45 -0.20
N LYS A 72 14.31 11.24 -0.05
CA LYS A 72 14.29 10.24 -1.11
C LYS A 72 13.99 8.87 -0.54
N ALA A 73 13.29 8.04 -1.33
CA ALA A 73 13.12 6.64 -1.01
C ALA A 73 13.14 5.75 -2.25
N GLU A 74 13.58 4.52 -2.05
CA GLU A 74 13.49 3.42 -3.00
C GLU A 74 12.61 2.34 -2.35
N LEU A 75 11.50 2.03 -3.01
CA LEU A 75 10.51 1.08 -2.52
C LEU A 75 10.49 -0.15 -3.43
N TYR A 76 10.85 -1.30 -2.89
CA TYR A 76 10.83 -2.59 -3.58
C TYR A 76 9.67 -3.41 -3.02
N PHE A 77 8.70 -3.75 -3.86
CA PHE A 77 7.49 -4.48 -3.45
C PHE A 77 7.35 -5.77 -4.23
N GLU A 78 7.16 -6.87 -3.51
CA GLU A 78 6.88 -8.17 -4.13
C GLU A 78 5.57 -8.14 -4.90
N ALA A 79 5.61 -8.61 -6.14
CA ALA A 79 4.43 -8.80 -6.96
C ALA A 79 3.97 -10.27 -7.00
N GLY A 80 4.86 -11.19 -6.64
CA GLY A 80 4.69 -12.61 -6.88
C GLY A 80 4.93 -12.95 -8.36
N ALA A 81 4.34 -14.01 -8.86
CA ALA A 81 4.61 -14.55 -10.20
C ALA A 81 4.21 -13.63 -11.37
N PHE A 82 3.44 -12.57 -11.11
CA PHE A 82 2.99 -11.63 -12.14
C PHE A 82 3.13 -10.18 -11.66
N PRO A 83 3.45 -9.22 -12.55
CA PRO A 83 3.54 -7.80 -12.20
C PRO A 83 2.26 -7.24 -11.57
N GLY A 84 2.38 -6.12 -10.87
CA GLY A 84 1.25 -5.38 -10.29
C GLY A 84 1.19 -5.48 -8.77
N SER A 85 2.31 -5.17 -8.09
CA SER A 85 2.32 -4.92 -6.65
C SER A 85 1.68 -3.55 -6.32
N PRO A 86 1.34 -3.29 -5.05
CA PRO A 86 0.77 -2.00 -4.65
C PRO A 86 1.82 -0.89 -4.46
N VAL A 87 3.00 -0.99 -5.08
CA VAL A 87 4.09 -0.02 -4.93
C VAL A 87 3.68 1.40 -5.35
N GLY A 88 2.83 1.54 -6.37
CA GLY A 88 2.30 2.84 -6.79
C GLY A 88 1.49 3.54 -5.69
N GLY A 89 0.68 2.80 -4.94
CA GLY A 89 -0.04 3.32 -3.77
C GLY A 89 0.91 3.72 -2.65
N ALA A 90 1.94 2.95 -2.40
CA ALA A 90 2.96 3.25 -1.39
C ALA A 90 3.72 4.55 -1.73
N THR A 91 4.21 4.69 -2.96
CA THR A 91 4.92 5.92 -3.40
C THR A 91 4.01 7.15 -3.36
N ALA A 92 2.74 7.00 -3.71
CA ALA A 92 1.79 8.11 -3.67
C ALA A 92 1.48 8.60 -2.25
N CYS A 93 1.49 7.69 -1.26
CA CYS A 93 1.04 7.97 0.11
C CYS A 93 2.19 8.23 1.09
N MET A 94 3.36 7.62 0.90
CA MET A 94 4.45 7.54 1.88
C MET A 94 4.77 8.86 2.58
N LEU A 95 4.98 9.93 1.84
CA LEU A 95 5.34 11.26 2.36
C LEU A 95 4.31 12.34 2.00
N SER A 96 3.12 11.94 1.57
CA SER A 96 2.06 12.88 1.19
C SER A 96 1.55 13.79 2.31
N PRO A 97 1.65 13.44 3.60
CA PRO A 97 1.28 14.35 4.69
C PRO A 97 2.25 15.53 4.89
N TYR A 98 3.42 15.53 4.24
CA TYR A 98 4.49 16.50 4.50
C TYR A 98 4.75 17.45 3.33
N ASP A 99 5.10 18.71 3.64
CA ASP A 99 5.54 19.71 2.65
C ASP A 99 7.05 19.60 2.42
N ILE A 100 7.44 18.81 1.42
CA ILE A 100 8.84 18.54 1.08
C ILE A 100 9.13 19.03 -0.33
N LYS A 101 9.95 20.09 -0.45
CA LYS A 101 10.27 20.71 -1.74
C LYS A 101 11.11 19.82 -2.67
N ASN A 102 12.03 19.06 -2.09
CA ASN A 102 12.95 18.19 -2.84
C ASN A 102 12.62 16.74 -2.52
N LEU A 103 11.71 16.15 -3.28
CA LEU A 103 11.20 14.81 -3.05
C LEU A 103 11.47 13.89 -4.24
N LYS A 104 12.09 12.74 -3.99
CA LYS A 104 12.27 11.67 -4.99
C LYS A 104 11.84 10.32 -4.41
N LEU A 105 10.84 9.69 -5.02
CA LEU A 105 10.36 8.36 -4.65
C LEU A 105 10.41 7.44 -5.87
N ASP A 106 11.26 6.42 -5.81
CA ASP A 106 11.41 5.41 -6.86
C ASP A 106 10.73 4.11 -6.38
N GLY A 107 9.71 3.65 -7.10
CA GLY A 107 8.99 2.41 -6.79
C GLY A 107 9.33 1.29 -7.78
N TYR A 108 9.64 0.11 -7.25
CA TYR A 108 10.02 -1.08 -8.02
C TYR A 108 9.04 -2.21 -7.75
N ASP A 109 8.47 -2.73 -8.82
CA ASP A 109 7.61 -3.92 -8.80
C ASP A 109 8.51 -5.16 -9.01
N VAL A 110 8.61 -6.01 -7.99
CA VAL A 110 9.55 -7.14 -8.01
C VAL A 110 8.78 -8.44 -8.26
N VAL A 111 8.99 -9.03 -9.42
CA VAL A 111 8.42 -10.34 -9.78
C VAL A 111 9.31 -11.44 -9.23
N ASP A 112 8.71 -12.43 -8.57
CA ASP A 112 9.39 -13.57 -7.97
C ASP A 112 8.55 -14.85 -8.05
N ASN A 113 9.12 -15.99 -7.64
CA ASN A 113 8.48 -17.30 -7.70
C ASN A 113 7.58 -17.57 -6.47
N LYS A 114 6.67 -16.63 -6.18
CA LYS A 114 5.69 -16.72 -5.11
C LYS A 114 4.26 -16.54 -5.65
N PRO A 115 3.22 -16.89 -4.89
CA PRO A 115 1.84 -16.57 -5.27
C PRO A 115 1.68 -15.08 -5.59
N LYS A 116 0.84 -14.77 -6.59
CA LYS A 116 0.53 -13.39 -6.96
C LYS A 116 0.00 -12.63 -5.75
N THR A 117 0.63 -11.50 -5.42
CA THR A 117 0.17 -10.65 -4.33
C THR A 117 -1.16 -9.99 -4.67
N CYS A 118 -2.01 -9.86 -3.67
CA CYS A 118 -3.30 -9.21 -3.80
C CYS A 118 -3.37 -7.91 -2.99
N ALA A 119 -4.39 -7.13 -3.31
CA ALA A 119 -4.70 -5.93 -2.55
C ALA A 119 -5.06 -6.30 -1.10
N TYR A 120 -4.48 -5.59 -0.16
CA TYR A 120 -4.93 -5.56 1.22
C TYR A 120 -5.27 -4.11 1.58
N ARG A 121 -6.32 -3.88 2.32
CA ARG A 121 -6.93 -2.59 2.72
C ARG A 121 -5.97 -1.40 2.61
N ALA A 122 -6.30 -0.41 1.74
CA ALA A 122 -5.42 0.69 1.33
C ALA A 122 -4.07 0.20 0.74
N PRO A 123 -4.06 -0.52 -0.41
CA PRO A 123 -2.89 -1.23 -0.91
C PRO A 123 -1.64 -0.35 -0.99
N GLY A 124 -0.60 -0.75 -0.30
CA GLY A 124 0.70 -0.05 -0.25
C GLY A 124 0.78 1.11 0.75
N ALA A 125 -0.32 1.82 1.02
CA ALA A 125 -0.29 3.00 1.90
C ALA A 125 0.19 2.69 3.32
N PRO A 126 -0.33 1.66 4.05
CA PRO A 126 0.16 1.36 5.39
C PRO A 126 1.64 1.02 5.43
N ILE A 127 2.15 0.31 4.40
CA ILE A 127 3.55 -0.09 4.31
C ILE A 127 4.44 1.14 4.10
N GLY A 128 4.08 2.01 3.16
CA GLY A 128 4.80 3.25 2.91
C GLY A 128 4.77 4.20 4.11
N SER A 129 3.60 4.35 4.73
CA SER A 129 3.43 5.20 5.91
C SER A 129 4.23 4.70 7.11
N PHE A 130 4.26 3.38 7.36
CA PHE A 130 5.07 2.82 8.43
C PHE A 130 6.54 3.20 8.29
N ALA A 131 7.12 3.07 7.08
CA ALA A 131 8.51 3.43 6.83
C ALA A 131 8.76 4.94 7.00
N ALA A 132 7.84 5.78 6.53
CA ALA A 132 7.96 7.24 6.65
C ALA A 132 7.86 7.68 8.11
N GLU A 133 6.81 7.25 8.80
CA GLU A 133 6.54 7.70 10.17
C GLU A 133 7.58 7.21 11.18
N THR A 134 8.19 6.04 10.95
CA THR A 134 9.33 5.58 11.76
C THR A 134 10.49 6.55 11.68
N ILE A 135 10.87 6.99 10.47
CA ILE A 135 11.98 7.96 10.29
C ILE A 135 11.60 9.35 10.86
N ILE A 136 10.33 9.75 10.73
CA ILE A 136 9.83 11.02 11.27
C ILE A 136 9.94 11.03 12.80
N ASP A 137 9.59 9.92 13.48
CA ASP A 137 9.75 9.79 14.93
C ASP A 137 11.22 9.80 15.34
N GLU A 138 12.09 9.06 14.65
CA GLU A 138 13.53 9.07 14.90
C GLU A 138 14.14 10.47 14.74
N LEU A 139 13.72 11.23 13.74
CA LEU A 139 14.19 12.61 13.52
C LEU A 139 13.71 13.55 14.63
N ALA A 140 12.47 13.45 15.07
CA ALA A 140 11.96 14.24 16.19
C ALA A 140 12.75 13.96 17.48
N GLU A 141 13.04 12.69 17.77
CA GLU A 141 13.87 12.28 18.92
C GLU A 141 15.29 12.85 18.82
N ILE A 142 15.97 12.69 17.68
CA ILE A 142 17.35 13.20 17.46
C ILE A 142 17.41 14.73 17.64
N LEU A 143 16.38 15.46 17.25
CA LEU A 143 16.30 16.91 17.36
C LEU A 143 15.82 17.39 18.75
N GLY A 144 15.34 16.48 19.59
CA GLY A 144 14.74 16.82 20.88
C GLY A 144 13.42 17.58 20.75
N LEU A 145 12.67 17.35 19.67
CA LEU A 145 11.37 17.96 19.39
C LEU A 145 10.22 17.03 19.78
N ASP A 146 9.09 17.60 20.16
CA ASP A 146 7.86 16.84 20.29
C ASP A 146 7.45 16.24 18.92
N PRO A 147 7.13 14.95 18.81
CA PRO A 147 6.80 14.32 17.54
C PRO A 147 5.56 14.91 16.85
N ILE A 148 4.62 15.45 17.59
CA ILE A 148 3.43 16.11 17.04
C ILE A 148 3.79 17.50 16.51
N ASP A 149 4.55 18.28 17.27
CA ASP A 149 5.02 19.59 16.84
C ASP A 149 5.90 19.50 15.59
N PHE A 150 6.76 18.47 15.52
CA PHE A 150 7.56 18.21 14.32
C PHE A 150 6.68 17.92 13.10
N ARG A 151 5.61 17.14 13.24
CA ARG A 151 4.64 16.87 12.17
C ARG A 151 3.88 18.11 11.76
N ILE A 152 3.37 18.90 12.71
CA ILE A 152 2.64 20.16 12.44
C ILE A 152 3.54 21.13 11.67
N MET A 153 4.80 21.31 12.10
CA MET A 153 5.78 22.17 11.46
C MET A 153 5.98 21.84 9.99
N ASN A 154 5.96 20.54 9.65
CA ASN A 154 6.26 20.01 8.32
C ASN A 154 5.02 19.59 7.53
N ALA A 155 3.82 19.80 8.05
CA ALA A 155 2.58 19.33 7.43
C ALA A 155 2.35 19.93 6.05
N ALA A 156 1.83 19.10 5.15
CA ALA A 156 1.38 19.52 3.83
C ALA A 156 0.20 20.47 3.93
N GLN A 157 0.13 21.42 3.01
CA GLN A 157 -0.90 22.45 2.93
C GLN A 157 -1.48 22.53 1.52
N LYS A 158 -2.47 23.40 1.34
CA LYS A 158 -2.93 23.78 0.00
C LYS A 158 -1.74 24.28 -0.83
N GLY A 159 -1.57 23.70 -2.02
CA GLY A 159 -0.49 24.04 -2.94
C GLY A 159 0.80 23.24 -2.75
N THR A 160 0.94 22.44 -1.70
CA THR A 160 2.08 21.50 -1.56
C THR A 160 2.15 20.58 -2.76
N LEU A 161 3.32 20.47 -3.37
CA LEU A 161 3.59 19.59 -4.51
C LEU A 161 3.85 18.17 -4.02
N ARG A 162 3.05 17.21 -4.50
CA ARG A 162 3.24 15.77 -4.23
C ARG A 162 4.32 15.18 -5.13
N ALA A 163 4.83 13.99 -4.78
CA ALA A 163 5.82 13.26 -5.56
C ALA A 163 5.41 13.00 -7.04
N ASN A 164 4.12 12.90 -7.31
CA ASN A 164 3.57 12.70 -8.65
C ASN A 164 3.34 14.00 -9.45
N GLY A 165 3.80 15.17 -8.96
CA GLY A 165 3.66 16.46 -9.62
C GLY A 165 2.28 17.13 -9.45
N ILE A 166 1.36 16.52 -8.70
CA ILE A 166 0.03 17.10 -8.43
C ILE A 166 0.11 17.96 -7.17
N THR A 167 -0.49 19.14 -7.21
CA THR A 167 -0.61 20.01 -6.04
C THR A 167 -1.79 19.63 -5.17
N ASN A 168 -1.63 19.74 -3.84
CA ASN A 168 -2.71 19.53 -2.90
C ASN A 168 -3.81 20.59 -3.07
N PRO A 169 -5.09 20.16 -3.12
CA PRO A 169 -6.23 21.07 -2.90
C PRO A 169 -6.25 21.57 -1.46
N VAL A 170 -7.36 22.16 -1.02
CA VAL A 170 -7.58 22.39 0.41
C VAL A 170 -7.63 21.04 1.13
N ILE A 171 -6.80 20.88 2.15
CA ILE A 171 -6.69 19.66 2.98
C ILE A 171 -6.65 20.06 4.44
N GLY A 172 -7.24 19.26 5.31
CA GLY A 172 -7.27 19.46 6.77
C GLY A 172 -6.14 18.73 7.49
N CYS A 173 -4.88 18.95 7.12
CA CYS A 173 -3.75 18.28 7.79
C CYS A 173 -3.37 18.87 9.15
N ILE A 174 -3.74 20.13 9.40
CA ILE A 174 -3.31 20.90 10.59
C ILE A 174 -4.51 21.29 11.49
N GLU A 175 -5.72 21.11 11.01
CA GLU A 175 -6.97 21.48 11.70
C GLU A 175 -7.38 20.48 12.77
#